data_d3005a77fad6dc696d39584a46bac4fd
#
_entry.id   d3005a77fad6dc696d39584a46bac4fd
#
_cell.length_a   1.000
_cell.length_b   1.000
_cell.length_c   1.000
_cell.angle_alpha   90.00
_cell.angle_beta   90.00
_cell.angle_gamma   90.00
#
_symmetry.space_group_name_H-M   'P 1'
#
loop_
_entity.id
_entity.type
_entity.pdbx_description
1 polymer ?
#
loop_
_entity_poly.entity_id
_entity_poly.type
_entity_poly.pdbx_seq_one_letter_code
_entity_poly.pdbx_strand_id
1 'polypeptide(L)'
;IFFKLSLAQWSFHRAIQNGIMSPYTFAQNAKSLGFEGIEYVNALYDDVMKVENKSDALKKFIKKNNELAMDNGIENVLIMIDSEGNLADEDSDARLRAVDNHKRWIETAAEMNCSAIRLNLYGSKDVNLWTQYSIESLATLGKFAVAHQINVTVENHGRITSNIQALMNVINSTNMKNVGTLPDFGNFCMADEGYGSVFDGTCEQVYDFYKGVEEMMPKALAVSAKSNDFDDEGNETTLDYKRLLKIVKSFGYNGYIGVEYEGLRLSEVEGIKATRDLLIKYG
;
A
#
# COMPACT_ATOMS: atom_id res chain seq x y z
N ILE A 1 -21.79 5.56 0.58
CA ILE A 1 -20.65 4.78 0.05
C ILE A 1 -20.62 3.39 0.69
N PHE A 2 -20.12 2.38 -0.01
CA PHE A 2 -20.10 0.98 0.44
C PHE A 2 -18.80 0.59 1.18
N PHE A 3 -17.87 1.52 1.32
CA PHE A 3 -16.56 1.35 1.94
C PHE A 3 -16.28 2.46 2.96
N LYS A 4 -15.19 2.33 3.71
CA LYS A 4 -14.64 3.38 4.56
C LYS A 4 -13.53 4.12 3.84
N LEU A 5 -13.33 5.40 4.16
CA LEU A 5 -12.27 6.24 3.56
C LEU A 5 -11.03 6.28 4.45
N SER A 6 -9.90 5.89 3.89
CA SER A 6 -8.57 6.10 4.47
C SER A 6 -7.69 6.96 3.57
N LEU A 7 -6.66 7.54 4.14
CA LEU A 7 -5.64 8.30 3.43
C LEU A 7 -4.30 7.57 3.54
N ALA A 8 -3.69 7.27 2.41
CA ALA A 8 -2.32 6.79 2.35
C ALA A 8 -1.35 7.95 2.54
N GLN A 9 -0.41 7.81 3.47
CA GLN A 9 0.58 8.85 3.80
C GLN A 9 1.47 9.21 2.61
N TRP A 10 1.66 8.29 1.67
CA TRP A 10 2.40 8.58 0.45
C TRP A 10 1.82 9.76 -0.35
N SER A 11 0.53 10.04 -0.22
CA SER A 11 -0.08 11.24 -0.79
C SER A 11 0.56 12.56 -0.34
N PHE A 12 1.28 12.55 0.79
CA PHE A 12 2.05 13.68 1.32
C PHE A 12 3.58 13.51 1.19
N HIS A 13 4.05 12.54 0.39
CA HIS A 13 5.47 12.20 0.34
C HIS A 13 6.36 13.38 -0.06
N ARG A 14 5.92 14.23 -1.00
CA ARG A 14 6.70 15.39 -1.43
C ARG A 14 6.89 16.42 -0.32
N ALA A 15 5.81 16.76 0.36
CA ALA A 15 5.85 17.72 1.47
C ALA A 15 6.71 17.20 2.64
N ILE A 16 6.62 15.91 2.94
CA ILE A 16 7.40 15.27 4.01
C ILE A 16 8.87 15.17 3.62
N GLN A 17 9.19 14.66 2.44
CA GLN A 17 10.57 14.49 1.97
C GLN A 17 11.29 15.83 1.79
N ASN A 18 10.57 16.90 1.45
CA ASN A 18 11.11 18.24 1.33
C ASN A 18 11.18 19.01 2.66
N GLY A 19 10.82 18.38 3.78
CA GLY A 19 10.86 18.99 5.11
C GLY A 19 9.81 20.10 5.34
N ILE A 20 8.82 20.21 4.45
CA ILE A 20 7.71 21.17 4.57
C ILE A 20 6.68 20.68 5.59
N MET A 21 6.51 19.36 5.69
CA MET A 21 5.56 18.70 6.59
C MET A 21 6.27 17.66 7.45
N SER A 22 5.98 17.65 8.74
CA SER A 22 6.38 16.53 9.61
C SER A 22 5.50 15.31 9.36
N PRO A 23 6.05 14.09 9.26
CA PRO A 23 5.23 12.88 9.13
C PRO A 23 4.28 12.70 10.33
N TYR A 24 4.57 13.31 11.46
CA TYR A 24 3.74 13.26 12.67
C TYR A 24 2.54 14.22 12.67
N THR A 25 2.36 15.04 11.64
CA THR A 25 1.13 15.82 11.44
C THR A 25 0.08 15.07 10.61
N PHE A 26 0.38 13.84 10.22
CA PHE A 26 -0.44 13.07 9.29
C PHE A 26 -1.86 12.82 9.79
N ALA A 27 -2.04 12.36 11.04
CA ALA A 27 -3.36 12.11 11.61
C ALA A 27 -4.24 13.36 11.61
N GLN A 28 -3.69 14.52 12.02
CA GLN A 28 -4.39 15.79 12.02
C GLN A 28 -4.81 16.23 10.61
N ASN A 29 -3.90 16.13 9.64
CA ASN A 29 -4.17 16.52 8.26
C ASN A 29 -5.22 15.61 7.63
N ALA A 30 -5.11 14.29 7.81
CA ALA A 30 -6.09 13.34 7.31
C ALA A 30 -7.49 13.60 7.89
N LYS A 31 -7.59 13.83 9.19
CA LYS A 31 -8.85 14.15 9.85
C LYS A 31 -9.46 15.44 9.32
N SER A 32 -8.67 16.49 9.15
CA SER A 32 -9.12 17.77 8.60
C SER A 32 -9.64 17.66 7.15
N LEU A 33 -9.16 16.66 6.40
CA LEU A 33 -9.59 16.35 5.05
C LEU A 33 -10.78 15.37 4.98
N GLY A 34 -11.33 14.96 6.14
CA GLY A 34 -12.54 14.15 6.23
C GLY A 34 -12.33 12.64 6.12
N PHE A 35 -11.12 12.15 6.38
CA PHE A 35 -10.83 10.72 6.42
C PHE A 35 -11.13 10.11 7.80
N GLU A 36 -11.50 8.83 7.79
CA GLU A 36 -11.80 8.03 8.98
C GLU A 36 -10.60 7.19 9.43
N GLY A 37 -9.71 6.84 8.49
CA GLY A 37 -8.54 6.01 8.71
C GLY A 37 -7.29 6.55 8.02
N ILE A 38 -6.14 6.10 8.50
CA ILE A 38 -4.83 6.45 7.96
C ILE A 38 -3.96 5.22 7.73
N GLU A 39 -3.18 5.28 6.65
CA GLU A 39 -2.26 4.24 6.22
C GLU A 39 -0.85 4.81 6.20
N TYR A 40 -0.01 4.34 7.12
CA TYR A 40 1.35 4.84 7.30
C TYR A 40 2.30 4.31 6.24
N VAL A 41 3.36 5.07 5.95
CA VAL A 41 4.51 4.62 5.14
C VAL A 41 5.77 4.75 5.99
N ASN A 42 6.40 3.61 6.32
CA ASN A 42 7.57 3.59 7.19
C ASN A 42 8.74 4.43 6.66
N ALA A 43 8.95 4.42 5.35
CA ALA A 43 10.05 5.13 4.69
C ALA A 43 10.00 6.67 4.85
N LEU A 44 8.88 7.22 5.30
CA LEU A 44 8.74 8.66 5.57
C LEU A 44 9.18 9.07 6.98
N TYR A 45 9.62 8.12 7.80
CA TYR A 45 10.04 8.35 9.19
C TYR A 45 11.55 8.15 9.35
N ASP A 46 12.33 9.18 9.05
CA ASP A 46 13.78 9.16 9.15
C ASP A 46 14.29 8.84 10.57
N ASP A 47 13.57 9.28 11.58
CA ASP A 47 13.84 9.01 12.99
C ASP A 47 13.62 7.53 13.40
N VAL A 48 13.06 6.73 12.52
CA VAL A 48 12.95 5.28 12.65
C VAL A 48 13.86 4.57 11.66
N MET A 49 13.83 4.99 10.39
CA MET A 49 14.51 4.25 9.32
C MET A 49 16.02 4.44 9.30
N LYS A 50 16.52 5.62 9.72
CA LYS A 50 17.94 6.00 9.63
C LYS A 50 18.71 5.90 10.95
N VAL A 51 18.14 5.23 11.97
CA VAL A 51 18.79 5.09 13.28
C VAL A 51 19.28 3.67 13.53
N GLU A 52 20.32 3.52 14.35
CA GLU A 52 20.89 2.22 14.71
C GLU A 52 20.00 1.44 15.69
N ASN A 53 19.49 2.10 16.73
CA ASN A 53 18.62 1.46 17.73
C ASN A 53 17.15 1.46 17.26
N LYS A 54 16.84 0.52 16.38
CA LYS A 54 15.48 0.34 15.84
C LYS A 54 14.43 0.07 16.92
N SER A 55 14.79 -0.68 17.97
CA SER A 55 13.83 -1.07 19.01
C SER A 55 13.28 0.15 19.74
N ASP A 56 14.14 1.05 20.18
CA ASP A 56 13.72 2.26 20.91
C ASP A 56 13.01 3.25 19.99
N ALA A 57 13.47 3.35 18.75
CA ALA A 57 12.83 4.20 17.75
C ALA A 57 11.39 3.74 17.44
N LEU A 58 11.17 2.43 17.27
CA LEU A 58 9.84 1.87 17.05
C LEU A 58 8.90 2.09 18.25
N LYS A 59 9.39 1.92 19.49
CA LYS A 59 8.57 2.21 20.70
C LYS A 59 8.09 3.66 20.72
N LYS A 60 8.97 4.61 20.37
CA LYS A 60 8.63 6.04 20.30
C LYS A 60 7.63 6.31 19.17
N PHE A 61 7.86 5.70 18.01
CA PHE A 61 6.99 5.77 16.85
C PHE A 61 5.57 5.29 17.16
N ILE A 62 5.45 4.10 17.77
CA ILE A 62 4.17 3.50 18.18
C ILE A 62 3.43 4.42 19.14
N LYS A 63 4.10 4.81 20.23
CA LYS A 63 3.50 5.67 21.26
C LYS A 63 2.98 6.97 20.65
N LYS A 64 3.84 7.67 19.91
CA LYS A 64 3.52 8.98 19.34
C LYS A 64 2.38 8.92 18.33
N ASN A 65 2.39 7.95 17.41
CA ASN A 65 1.33 7.83 16.42
C ASN A 65 0.01 7.35 17.03
N ASN A 66 0.02 6.47 18.04
CA ASN A 66 -1.18 6.09 18.77
C ASN A 66 -1.82 7.29 19.49
N GLU A 67 -1.02 8.11 20.16
CA GLU A 67 -1.49 9.34 20.80
C GLU A 67 -2.11 10.30 19.79
N LEU A 68 -1.42 10.54 18.67
CA LEU A 68 -1.90 11.43 17.60
C LEU A 68 -3.18 10.92 16.92
N ALA A 69 -3.29 9.62 16.69
CA ALA A 69 -4.50 9.03 16.12
C ALA A 69 -5.68 9.14 17.09
N MET A 70 -5.47 8.88 18.37
CA MET A 70 -6.48 9.00 19.41
C MET A 70 -6.93 10.46 19.59
N ASP A 71 -6.01 11.41 19.66
CA ASP A 71 -6.31 12.83 19.84
C ASP A 71 -7.11 13.41 18.67
N ASN A 72 -6.91 12.87 17.46
CA ASN A 72 -7.64 13.29 16.27
C ASN A 72 -8.89 12.43 15.98
N GLY A 73 -9.16 11.39 16.76
CA GLY A 73 -10.28 10.49 16.53
C GLY A 73 -10.25 9.85 15.14
N ILE A 74 -9.09 9.29 14.74
CA ILE A 74 -8.88 8.63 13.45
C ILE A 74 -8.30 7.22 13.66
N GLU A 75 -8.68 6.25 12.82
CA GLU A 75 -8.23 4.86 12.97
C GLU A 75 -6.88 4.63 12.27
N ASN A 76 -5.97 3.90 12.94
CA ASN A 76 -4.78 3.34 12.30
C ASN A 76 -5.23 2.11 11.47
N VAL A 77 -5.05 2.14 10.15
CA VAL A 77 -5.56 1.09 9.25
C VAL A 77 -4.49 0.07 8.93
N LEU A 78 -3.36 0.51 8.39
CA LEU A 78 -2.23 -0.35 8.04
C LEU A 78 -0.90 0.44 8.00
N ILE A 79 0.20 -0.31 7.91
CA ILE A 79 1.53 0.23 7.66
C ILE A 79 2.03 -0.31 6.32
N MET A 80 2.37 0.58 5.40
CA MET A 80 3.07 0.25 4.16
C MET A 80 4.57 0.16 4.45
N ILE A 81 5.17 -0.98 4.12
CA ILE A 81 6.57 -1.29 4.40
C ILE A 81 7.38 -1.14 3.12
N ASP A 82 8.26 -0.15 3.11
CA ASP A 82 9.25 0.08 2.06
C ASP A 82 10.67 0.02 2.64
N SER A 83 11.66 -0.20 1.77
CA SER A 83 13.09 -0.11 2.11
C SER A 83 13.57 -1.06 3.22
N GLU A 84 12.92 -2.19 3.41
CA GLU A 84 13.29 -3.21 4.41
C GLU A 84 13.88 -4.49 3.80
N GLY A 85 14.34 -4.40 2.55
CA GLY A 85 14.93 -5.48 1.79
C GLY A 85 13.93 -6.22 0.89
N ASN A 86 14.47 -7.04 0.02
CA ASN A 86 13.70 -7.73 -1.01
C ASN A 86 13.30 -9.13 -0.55
N LEU A 87 12.01 -9.40 -0.48
CA LEU A 87 11.45 -10.68 -0.01
C LEU A 87 11.61 -11.83 -1.00
N ALA A 88 11.94 -11.54 -2.25
CA ALA A 88 12.27 -12.52 -3.29
C ALA A 88 13.71 -12.38 -3.78
N ASP A 89 14.63 -11.91 -2.92
CA ASP A 89 16.06 -11.83 -3.22
C ASP A 89 16.65 -13.22 -3.48
N GLU A 90 17.54 -13.33 -4.44
CA GLU A 90 18.23 -14.60 -4.75
C GLU A 90 19.24 -14.96 -3.66
N ASP A 91 19.86 -13.96 -3.03
CA ASP A 91 20.70 -14.16 -1.84
C ASP A 91 19.83 -14.54 -0.64
N SER A 92 20.04 -15.75 -0.13
CA SER A 92 19.27 -16.29 0.99
C SER A 92 19.42 -15.49 2.28
N ASP A 93 20.61 -14.96 2.55
CA ASP A 93 20.89 -14.19 3.77
C ASP A 93 20.21 -12.81 3.68
N ALA A 94 20.25 -12.17 2.51
CA ALA A 94 19.54 -10.92 2.25
C ALA A 94 18.03 -11.12 2.39
N ARG A 95 17.49 -12.21 1.83
CA ARG A 95 16.07 -12.56 1.93
C ARG A 95 15.63 -12.82 3.36
N LEU A 96 16.42 -13.56 4.16
CA LEU A 96 16.13 -13.79 5.58
C LEU A 96 16.14 -12.49 6.39
N ARG A 97 17.12 -11.61 6.15
CA ARG A 97 17.14 -10.28 6.79
C ARG A 97 15.90 -9.46 6.42
N ALA A 98 15.47 -9.50 5.17
CA ALA A 98 14.25 -8.82 4.74
C ALA A 98 13.02 -9.36 5.49
N VAL A 99 12.88 -10.69 5.61
CA VAL A 99 11.79 -11.31 6.39
C VAL A 99 11.81 -10.84 7.85
N ASP A 100 12.97 -10.83 8.50
CA ASP A 100 13.08 -10.39 9.90
C ASP A 100 12.80 -8.89 10.06
N ASN A 101 13.18 -8.07 9.10
CA ASN A 101 12.82 -6.66 9.08
C ASN A 101 11.29 -6.46 9.00
N HIS A 102 10.62 -7.21 8.14
CA HIS A 102 9.16 -7.15 8.00
C HIS A 102 8.42 -7.65 9.24
N LYS A 103 8.94 -8.65 9.96
CA LYS A 103 8.36 -9.11 11.23
C LYS A 103 8.26 -7.98 12.27
N ARG A 104 9.28 -7.13 12.36
CA ARG A 104 9.25 -5.97 13.27
C ARG A 104 8.11 -5.01 12.97
N TRP A 105 7.77 -4.85 11.69
CA TRP A 105 6.63 -4.01 11.28
C TRP A 105 5.29 -4.69 11.50
N ILE A 106 5.21 -6.01 11.45
CA ILE A 106 4.00 -6.76 11.87
C ILE A 106 3.73 -6.54 13.35
N GLU A 107 4.75 -6.65 14.21
CA GLU A 107 4.63 -6.36 15.65
C GLU A 107 4.22 -4.89 15.88
N THR A 108 4.87 -3.97 15.19
CA THR A 108 4.54 -2.53 15.24
C THR A 108 3.10 -2.26 14.83
N ALA A 109 2.63 -2.84 13.75
CA ALA A 109 1.25 -2.70 13.30
C ALA A 109 0.24 -3.23 14.33
N ALA A 110 0.56 -4.36 14.98
CA ALA A 110 -0.27 -4.93 16.04
C ALA A 110 -0.36 -3.97 17.25
N GLU A 111 0.76 -3.42 17.69
CA GLU A 111 0.80 -2.45 18.81
C GLU A 111 0.12 -1.10 18.46
N MET A 112 -0.01 -0.80 17.18
CA MET A 112 -0.75 0.37 16.69
C MET A 112 -2.22 0.08 16.40
N ASN A 113 -2.72 -1.12 16.69
CA ASN A 113 -4.07 -1.57 16.38
C ASN A 113 -4.42 -1.50 14.89
N CYS A 114 -3.45 -1.59 14.02
CA CYS A 114 -3.68 -1.77 12.59
C CYS A 114 -4.27 -3.15 12.29
N SER A 115 -5.02 -3.27 11.20
CA SER A 115 -5.57 -4.55 10.74
C SER A 115 -4.62 -5.31 9.81
N ALA A 116 -3.66 -4.60 9.19
CA ALA A 116 -2.78 -5.16 8.17
C ALA A 116 -1.43 -4.45 8.08
N ILE A 117 -0.50 -5.11 7.40
CA ILE A 117 0.64 -4.48 6.74
C ILE A 117 0.51 -4.62 5.23
N ARG A 118 1.11 -3.71 4.48
CA ARG A 118 1.35 -3.85 3.04
C ARG A 118 2.84 -4.06 2.81
N LEU A 119 3.18 -5.03 2.01
CA LEU A 119 4.55 -5.27 1.56
C LEU A 119 4.64 -5.36 0.04
N ASN A 120 5.86 -5.23 -0.47
CA ASN A 120 6.22 -5.41 -1.86
C ASN A 120 6.96 -6.73 -2.05
N LEU A 121 6.74 -7.41 -3.18
CA LEU A 121 7.49 -8.61 -3.55
C LEU A 121 8.50 -8.29 -4.64
N TYR A 122 9.63 -7.72 -4.25
CA TYR A 122 10.76 -7.47 -5.14
C TYR A 122 11.89 -8.48 -4.93
N GLY A 123 12.77 -8.62 -5.90
CA GLY A 123 13.94 -9.47 -5.84
C GLY A 123 14.34 -10.00 -7.20
N SER A 124 14.32 -11.32 -7.38
CA SER A 124 14.71 -11.98 -8.63
C SER A 124 13.91 -11.48 -9.83
N LYS A 125 14.59 -11.36 -10.97
CA LYS A 125 13.98 -11.09 -12.28
C LYS A 125 13.52 -12.36 -12.99
N ASP A 126 14.03 -13.52 -12.58
CA ASP A 126 13.53 -14.82 -13.04
C ASP A 126 12.18 -15.11 -12.36
N VAL A 127 11.15 -15.27 -13.15
CA VAL A 127 9.78 -15.44 -12.66
C VAL A 127 9.61 -16.72 -11.81
N ASN A 128 10.38 -17.78 -12.09
CA ASN A 128 10.27 -19.02 -11.33
C ASN A 128 10.93 -18.87 -9.96
N LEU A 129 12.13 -18.28 -9.89
CA LEU A 129 12.81 -17.98 -8.64
C LEU A 129 12.03 -16.95 -7.82
N TRP A 130 11.54 -15.90 -8.47
CA TRP A 130 10.68 -14.90 -7.82
C TRP A 130 9.43 -15.55 -7.20
N THR A 131 8.77 -16.44 -7.94
CA THR A 131 7.59 -17.17 -7.45
C THR A 131 7.93 -18.01 -6.23
N GLN A 132 8.99 -18.83 -6.31
CA GLN A 132 9.41 -19.69 -5.20
C GLN A 132 9.74 -18.87 -3.95
N TYR A 133 10.62 -17.88 -4.06
CA TYR A 133 11.07 -17.08 -2.91
C TYR A 133 9.96 -16.22 -2.33
N SER A 134 9.08 -15.67 -3.16
CA SER A 134 7.91 -14.93 -2.71
C SER A 134 6.96 -15.81 -1.88
N ILE A 135 6.68 -17.04 -2.31
CA ILE A 135 5.83 -17.98 -1.56
C ILE A 135 6.47 -18.32 -0.21
N GLU A 136 7.78 -18.63 -0.20
CA GLU A 136 8.51 -18.95 1.04
C GLU A 136 8.45 -17.79 2.05
N SER A 137 8.76 -16.59 1.60
CA SER A 137 8.74 -15.38 2.45
C SER A 137 7.34 -15.04 2.95
N LEU A 138 6.34 -15.07 2.07
CA LEU A 138 4.94 -14.81 2.45
C LEU A 138 4.39 -15.84 3.41
N ALA A 139 4.69 -17.12 3.21
CA ALA A 139 4.26 -18.18 4.14
C ALA A 139 4.86 -17.98 5.54
N THR A 140 6.14 -17.58 5.60
CA THR A 140 6.81 -17.29 6.86
C THR A 140 6.20 -16.08 7.56
N LEU A 141 5.99 -14.98 6.83
CA LEU A 141 5.40 -13.76 7.37
C LEU A 141 3.92 -13.95 7.74
N GLY A 142 3.17 -14.67 6.92
CA GLY A 142 1.77 -14.98 7.19
C GLY A 142 1.59 -15.78 8.47
N LYS A 143 2.41 -16.82 8.70
CA LYS A 143 2.39 -17.59 9.95
C LYS A 143 2.74 -16.72 11.17
N PHE A 144 3.75 -15.88 11.05
CA PHE A 144 4.12 -14.94 12.11
C PHE A 144 2.99 -13.95 12.41
N ALA A 145 2.37 -13.41 11.38
CA ALA A 145 1.31 -12.42 11.50
C ALA A 145 0.01 -12.96 12.13
N VAL A 146 -0.30 -14.25 11.98
CA VAL A 146 -1.46 -14.88 12.63
C VAL A 146 -1.40 -14.70 14.15
N ALA A 147 -0.24 -14.92 14.76
CA ALA A 147 -0.05 -14.75 16.21
C ALA A 147 -0.28 -13.30 16.68
N HIS A 148 -0.12 -12.35 15.80
CA HIS A 148 -0.34 -10.92 16.05
C HIS A 148 -1.69 -10.40 15.55
N GLN A 149 -2.53 -11.26 14.98
CA GLN A 149 -3.84 -10.91 14.39
C GLN A 149 -3.73 -9.85 13.28
N ILE A 150 -2.64 -9.90 12.50
CA ILE A 150 -2.35 -8.98 11.40
C ILE A 150 -2.52 -9.70 10.05
N ASN A 151 -3.18 -9.03 9.12
CA ASN A 151 -3.20 -9.43 7.73
C ASN A 151 -1.94 -8.96 7.00
N VAL A 152 -1.44 -9.80 6.11
CA VAL A 152 -0.32 -9.48 5.21
C VAL A 152 -0.89 -9.22 3.83
N THR A 153 -0.81 -7.99 3.35
CA THR A 153 -1.28 -7.61 2.03
C THR A 153 -0.12 -7.36 1.08
N VAL A 154 -0.29 -7.81 -0.15
CA VAL A 154 0.67 -7.58 -1.24
C VAL A 154 0.04 -6.64 -2.26
N GLU A 155 0.75 -5.56 -2.56
CA GLU A 155 0.36 -4.60 -3.59
C GLU A 155 0.91 -5.00 -4.96
N ASN A 156 0.13 -4.81 -6.02
CA ASN A 156 0.66 -4.72 -7.38
C ASN A 156 1.45 -3.40 -7.48
N HIS A 157 2.79 -3.50 -7.58
CA HIS A 157 3.66 -2.33 -7.44
C HIS A 157 4.78 -2.32 -8.50
N GLY A 158 4.39 -2.51 -9.76
CA GLY A 158 5.31 -2.55 -10.90
C GLY A 158 6.02 -3.89 -11.08
N ARG A 159 6.69 -4.05 -12.21
CA ARG A 159 7.49 -5.23 -12.56
C ARG A 159 6.66 -6.53 -12.52
N ILE A 160 7.21 -7.62 -12.00
CA ILE A 160 6.52 -8.91 -11.92
C ILE A 160 5.25 -8.82 -11.07
N THR A 161 5.22 -7.98 -10.02
CA THR A 161 4.02 -7.83 -9.17
C THR A 161 2.83 -7.24 -9.94
N SER A 162 3.07 -6.52 -11.04
CA SER A 162 2.02 -5.99 -11.92
C SER A 162 1.59 -6.98 -13.01
N ASN A 163 2.25 -8.12 -13.13
CA ASN A 163 1.71 -9.30 -13.80
C ASN A 163 0.77 -10.02 -12.83
N ILE A 164 -0.50 -9.71 -12.89
CA ILE A 164 -1.46 -10.15 -11.88
C ILE A 164 -1.64 -11.66 -11.85
N GLN A 165 -1.49 -12.35 -12.98
CA GLN A 165 -1.51 -13.81 -12.98
C GLN A 165 -0.36 -14.40 -12.17
N ALA A 166 0.85 -13.85 -12.31
CA ALA A 166 2.00 -14.28 -11.52
C ALA A 166 1.81 -13.95 -10.04
N LEU A 167 1.32 -12.75 -9.72
CA LEU A 167 1.03 -12.34 -8.35
C LEU A 167 -0.02 -13.23 -7.69
N MET A 168 -1.14 -13.49 -8.36
CA MET A 168 -2.21 -14.32 -7.82
C MET A 168 -1.81 -15.79 -7.66
N ASN A 169 -0.92 -16.30 -8.51
CA ASN A 169 -0.33 -17.62 -8.33
C ASN A 169 0.44 -17.70 -7.01
N VAL A 170 1.24 -16.70 -6.68
CA VAL A 170 1.97 -16.62 -5.40
C VAL A 170 1.00 -16.54 -4.22
N ILE A 171 0.04 -15.62 -4.24
CA ILE A 171 -0.93 -15.43 -3.16
C ILE A 171 -1.72 -16.70 -2.90
N ASN A 172 -2.27 -17.33 -3.93
CA ASN A 172 -3.07 -18.54 -3.82
C ASN A 172 -2.23 -19.73 -3.31
N SER A 173 -0.96 -19.81 -3.69
CA SER A 173 -0.05 -20.88 -3.26
C SER A 173 0.26 -20.86 -1.76
N THR A 174 0.13 -19.72 -1.08
CA THR A 174 0.28 -19.66 0.37
C THR A 174 -0.84 -20.38 1.10
N ASN A 175 -2.03 -20.48 0.52
CA ASN A 175 -3.23 -21.05 1.10
C ASN A 175 -3.56 -20.53 2.51
N MET A 176 -3.29 -19.24 2.75
CA MET A 176 -3.48 -18.58 4.05
C MET A 176 -4.57 -17.52 3.95
N LYS A 177 -5.48 -17.49 4.94
CA LYS A 177 -6.59 -16.52 4.95
C LYS A 177 -6.15 -15.09 5.28
N ASN A 178 -5.08 -14.93 6.05
CA ASN A 178 -4.51 -13.65 6.44
C ASN A 178 -3.44 -13.13 5.47
N VAL A 179 -3.23 -13.82 4.36
CA VAL A 179 -2.38 -13.36 3.25
C VAL A 179 -3.27 -13.06 2.05
N GLY A 180 -3.23 -11.84 1.58
CA GLY A 180 -4.08 -11.40 0.48
C GLY A 180 -3.46 -10.25 -0.31
N THR A 181 -4.29 -9.58 -1.07
CA THR A 181 -3.88 -8.49 -1.95
C THR A 181 -4.31 -7.13 -1.41
N LEU A 182 -3.58 -6.12 -1.83
CA LEU A 182 -3.98 -4.72 -1.81
C LEU A 182 -3.99 -4.24 -3.27
N PRO A 183 -5.12 -4.39 -4.00
CA PRO A 183 -5.23 -3.89 -5.37
C PRO A 183 -5.01 -2.39 -5.42
N ASP A 184 -3.96 -1.94 -6.10
CA ASP A 184 -3.76 -0.55 -6.48
C ASP A 184 -4.33 -0.30 -7.86
N PHE A 185 -5.05 0.81 -8.04
CA PHE A 185 -5.76 1.10 -9.28
C PHE A 185 -4.86 1.48 -10.45
N GLY A 186 -3.62 1.91 -10.20
CA GLY A 186 -2.74 2.46 -11.22
C GLY A 186 -1.41 1.74 -11.43
N ASN A 187 -0.97 0.88 -10.51
CA ASN A 187 0.34 0.24 -10.56
C ASN A 187 0.32 -1.00 -11.48
N PHE A 188 0.18 -0.83 -12.78
CA PHE A 188 0.07 -1.91 -13.75
C PHE A 188 1.18 -1.93 -14.81
N CYS A 189 2.30 -1.24 -14.56
CA CYS A 189 3.46 -1.32 -15.44
C CYS A 189 4.31 -2.55 -15.14
N MET A 190 4.40 -3.48 -16.10
CA MET A 190 5.16 -4.72 -15.97
C MET A 190 6.63 -4.58 -16.41
N ALA A 191 7.01 -3.47 -17.05
CA ALA A 191 8.38 -3.26 -17.51
C ALA A 191 9.38 -3.37 -16.34
N ASP A 192 10.58 -3.87 -16.61
CA ASP A 192 11.53 -4.25 -15.58
C ASP A 192 12.28 -3.03 -15.00
N GLU A 193 13.29 -2.52 -15.65
CA GLU A 193 14.11 -1.42 -15.10
C GLU A 193 13.44 -0.06 -15.29
N GLY A 194 13.38 0.73 -14.18
CA GLY A 194 12.74 2.02 -14.23
C GLY A 194 11.37 1.93 -14.87
N TYR A 195 10.61 0.99 -14.43
CA TYR A 195 9.41 0.43 -15.09
C TYR A 195 8.43 1.46 -15.66
N GLY A 196 8.70 2.72 -15.50
CA GLY A 196 7.87 3.78 -16.04
C GLY A 196 6.51 3.88 -15.36
N SER A 197 5.69 4.78 -15.87
CA SER A 197 4.35 5.03 -15.34
C SER A 197 3.30 4.89 -16.44
N VAL A 198 2.15 4.36 -16.09
CA VAL A 198 0.97 4.34 -16.96
C VAL A 198 0.41 5.75 -17.15
N PHE A 199 0.64 6.65 -16.19
CA PHE A 199 0.10 8.01 -16.17
C PHE A 199 0.85 8.97 -17.12
N ASP A 200 2.14 8.77 -17.32
CA ASP A 200 2.96 9.60 -18.22
C ASP A 200 3.27 8.92 -19.56
N GLY A 201 2.75 7.71 -19.76
CA GLY A 201 2.91 6.96 -21.00
C GLY A 201 4.30 6.37 -21.21
N THR A 202 5.18 6.37 -20.21
CA THR A 202 6.53 5.79 -20.29
C THR A 202 6.57 4.28 -20.14
N CYS A 203 5.47 3.66 -19.71
CA CYS A 203 5.39 2.23 -19.54
C CYS A 203 5.20 1.51 -20.87
N GLU A 204 6.14 0.62 -21.22
CA GLU A 204 6.09 -0.17 -22.47
C GLU A 204 5.20 -1.43 -22.36
N GLN A 205 4.95 -1.94 -21.14
CA GLN A 205 4.17 -3.15 -20.92
C GLN A 205 3.16 -2.91 -19.80
N VAL A 206 1.91 -2.65 -20.16
CA VAL A 206 0.82 -2.36 -19.23
C VAL A 206 -0.11 -3.57 -19.13
N TYR A 207 -0.36 -4.02 -17.89
CA TYR A 207 -1.46 -4.95 -17.62
C TYR A 207 -2.79 -4.20 -17.62
N ASP A 208 -3.87 -4.81 -18.07
CA ASP A 208 -5.20 -4.16 -18.05
C ASP A 208 -5.63 -3.85 -16.61
N PHE A 209 -5.89 -2.58 -16.30
CA PHE A 209 -6.22 -2.10 -14.94
C PHE A 209 -7.45 -2.79 -14.37
N TYR A 210 -8.51 -2.88 -15.17
CA TYR A 210 -9.81 -3.37 -14.71
C TYR A 210 -9.79 -4.88 -14.51
N LYS A 211 -9.19 -5.59 -15.48
CA LYS A 211 -8.95 -7.03 -15.37
C LYS A 211 -8.06 -7.34 -14.15
N GLY A 212 -7.00 -6.58 -13.97
CA GLY A 212 -6.07 -6.78 -12.85
C GLY A 212 -6.73 -6.58 -11.50
N VAL A 213 -7.50 -5.51 -11.32
CA VAL A 213 -8.27 -5.28 -10.09
C VAL A 213 -9.29 -6.42 -9.89
N GLU A 214 -10.03 -6.81 -10.93
CA GLU A 214 -11.01 -7.89 -10.84
C GLU A 214 -10.37 -9.22 -10.42
N GLU A 215 -9.20 -9.56 -10.95
CA GLU A 215 -8.47 -10.79 -10.60
C GLU A 215 -7.93 -10.78 -9.16
N MET A 216 -7.58 -9.60 -8.62
CA MET A 216 -7.05 -9.46 -7.26
C MET A 216 -8.15 -9.41 -6.19
N MET A 217 -9.34 -8.92 -6.51
CA MET A 217 -10.43 -8.70 -5.55
C MET A 217 -10.85 -9.94 -4.73
N PRO A 218 -10.84 -11.18 -5.24
CA PRO A 218 -11.16 -12.37 -4.44
C PRO A 218 -10.28 -12.57 -3.20
N LYS A 219 -9.10 -11.97 -3.17
CA LYS A 219 -8.14 -12.01 -2.06
C LYS A 219 -7.85 -10.63 -1.46
N ALA A 220 -8.59 -9.61 -1.84
CA ALA A 220 -8.36 -8.25 -1.36
C ALA A 220 -8.70 -8.11 0.13
N LEU A 221 -7.72 -7.62 0.89
CA LEU A 221 -7.83 -7.29 2.31
C LEU A 221 -7.70 -5.79 2.56
N ALA A 222 -7.28 -5.04 1.55
CA ALA A 222 -7.23 -3.58 1.48
C ALA A 222 -7.35 -3.17 0.01
N VAL A 223 -7.55 -1.89 -0.29
CA VAL A 223 -7.62 -1.35 -1.67
C VAL A 223 -6.98 0.03 -1.71
N SER A 224 -6.14 0.30 -2.71
CA SER A 224 -5.50 1.60 -2.94
C SER A 224 -6.12 2.30 -4.15
N ALA A 225 -6.70 3.46 -3.91
CA ALA A 225 -7.24 4.34 -4.94
C ALA A 225 -6.16 5.31 -5.44
N LYS A 226 -5.24 4.79 -6.23
CA LYS A 226 -4.21 5.58 -6.93
C LYS A 226 -4.86 6.59 -7.86
N SER A 227 -4.32 7.80 -7.87
CA SER A 227 -4.72 8.85 -8.82
C SER A 227 -3.52 9.71 -9.20
N ASN A 228 -3.62 10.36 -10.33
CA ASN A 228 -2.53 11.22 -10.84
C ASN A 228 -3.04 12.58 -11.30
N ASP A 229 -4.00 12.64 -12.21
CA ASP A 229 -4.50 13.90 -12.73
C ASP A 229 -6.01 13.88 -12.98
N PHE A 230 -6.61 15.06 -13.03
CA PHE A 230 -8.06 15.24 -13.10
C PHE A 230 -8.45 16.21 -14.20
N ASP A 231 -9.58 15.94 -14.88
CA ASP A 231 -10.19 16.86 -15.82
C ASP A 231 -11.04 17.95 -15.10
N ASP A 232 -11.63 18.85 -15.87
CA ASP A 232 -12.43 19.96 -15.35
C ASP A 232 -13.74 19.48 -14.69
N GLU A 233 -14.21 18.27 -15.02
CA GLU A 233 -15.37 17.61 -14.40
C GLU A 233 -15.02 16.83 -13.14
N GLY A 234 -13.72 16.79 -12.77
CA GLY A 234 -13.21 16.08 -11.59
C GLY A 234 -13.08 14.57 -11.78
N ASN A 235 -13.03 14.08 -13.02
CA ASN A 235 -12.71 12.69 -13.29
C ASN A 235 -11.20 12.48 -13.39
N GLU A 236 -10.70 11.33 -12.95
CA GLU A 236 -9.30 10.96 -13.18
C GLU A 236 -9.07 10.73 -14.69
N THR A 237 -7.99 11.27 -15.23
CA THR A 237 -7.79 11.33 -16.69
C THR A 237 -7.34 10.01 -17.33
N THR A 238 -6.81 9.08 -16.54
CA THR A 238 -6.31 7.78 -17.01
C THR A 238 -7.21 6.62 -16.56
N LEU A 239 -7.78 6.71 -15.36
CA LEU A 239 -8.49 5.63 -14.68
C LEU A 239 -10.00 5.91 -14.61
N ASP A 240 -10.81 4.99 -15.11
CA ASP A 240 -12.27 5.06 -14.95
C ASP A 240 -12.67 4.58 -13.54
N TYR A 241 -12.76 5.52 -12.60
CA TYR A 241 -13.12 5.27 -11.21
C TYR A 241 -14.51 4.66 -11.05
N LYS A 242 -15.46 5.04 -11.91
CA LYS A 242 -16.80 4.45 -11.89
C LYS A 242 -16.74 2.94 -12.19
N ARG A 243 -15.94 2.55 -13.17
CA ARG A 243 -15.73 1.14 -13.52
C ARG A 243 -14.97 0.40 -12.44
N LEU A 244 -13.90 0.97 -11.88
CA LEU A 244 -13.10 0.38 -10.82
C LEU A 244 -13.95 0.14 -9.56
N LEU A 245 -14.69 1.15 -9.09
CA LEU A 245 -15.55 1.02 -7.91
C LEU A 245 -16.70 0.03 -8.12
N LYS A 246 -17.25 -0.07 -9.34
CA LYS A 246 -18.21 -1.12 -9.67
C LYS A 246 -17.63 -2.52 -9.52
N ILE A 247 -16.37 -2.72 -9.94
CA ILE A 247 -15.65 -3.99 -9.75
C ILE A 247 -15.49 -4.26 -8.26
N VAL A 248 -14.91 -3.34 -7.50
CA VAL A 248 -14.68 -3.51 -6.06
C VAL A 248 -15.97 -3.85 -5.32
N LYS A 249 -17.05 -3.13 -5.61
CA LYS A 249 -18.39 -3.34 -5.02
C LYS A 249 -18.96 -4.73 -5.35
N SER A 250 -18.73 -5.23 -6.56
CA SER A 250 -19.27 -6.51 -7.01
C SER A 250 -18.74 -7.71 -6.22
N PHE A 251 -17.57 -7.57 -5.59
CA PHE A 251 -16.99 -8.58 -4.69
C PHE A 251 -17.43 -8.44 -3.23
N GLY A 252 -18.34 -7.52 -2.93
CA GLY A 252 -18.84 -7.31 -1.56
C GLY A 252 -17.83 -6.68 -0.62
N TYR A 253 -16.79 -6.02 -1.16
CA TYR A 253 -15.81 -5.32 -0.35
C TYR A 253 -16.44 -4.16 0.41
N ASN A 254 -16.16 -4.05 1.70
CA ASN A 254 -16.68 -3.01 2.58
C ASN A 254 -15.63 -2.47 3.56
N GLY A 255 -14.36 -2.79 3.31
CA GLY A 255 -13.21 -2.30 4.09
C GLY A 255 -12.82 -0.87 3.72
N TYR A 256 -11.62 -0.49 4.10
CA TYR A 256 -11.04 0.80 3.73
C TYR A 256 -10.58 0.83 2.28
N ILE A 257 -10.85 1.95 1.61
CA ILE A 257 -10.19 2.33 0.35
C ILE A 257 -9.30 3.52 0.65
N GLY A 258 -7.99 3.33 0.49
CA GLY A 258 -6.98 4.35 0.75
C GLY A 258 -6.79 5.27 -0.45
N VAL A 259 -6.96 6.58 -0.24
CA VAL A 259 -6.59 7.59 -1.23
C VAL A 259 -5.09 7.68 -1.34
N GLU A 260 -4.54 7.53 -2.54
CA GLU A 260 -3.12 7.69 -2.83
C GLU A 260 -2.91 8.53 -4.08
N TYR A 261 -2.76 9.84 -3.87
CA TYR A 261 -2.49 10.79 -4.94
C TYR A 261 -0.99 10.95 -5.20
N GLU A 262 -0.58 10.78 -6.44
CA GLU A 262 0.84 10.92 -6.86
C GLU A 262 1.06 11.94 -7.99
N GLY A 263 0.02 12.68 -8.38
CA GLY A 263 0.14 13.66 -9.46
C GLY A 263 1.03 14.84 -9.13
N LEU A 264 1.49 15.51 -10.18
CA LEU A 264 2.41 16.65 -10.07
C LEU A 264 1.75 17.99 -10.38
N ARG A 265 0.62 18.01 -11.10
CA ARG A 265 -0.04 19.23 -11.53
C ARG A 265 -0.77 19.94 -10.40
N LEU A 266 -1.54 19.18 -9.62
CA LEU A 266 -2.22 19.71 -8.43
C LEU A 266 -1.29 19.68 -7.22
N SER A 267 -1.56 20.51 -6.21
CA SER A 267 -0.97 20.32 -4.90
C SER A 267 -1.40 18.97 -4.30
N GLU A 268 -0.63 18.44 -3.36
CA GLU A 268 -0.98 17.17 -2.71
C GLU A 268 -2.36 17.25 -2.04
N VAL A 269 -2.67 18.36 -1.37
CA VAL A 269 -3.99 18.57 -0.74
C VAL A 269 -5.12 18.62 -1.77
N GLU A 270 -4.94 19.31 -2.88
CA GLU A 270 -5.94 19.37 -3.95
C GLU A 270 -6.18 18.01 -4.59
N GLY A 271 -5.10 17.28 -4.89
CA GLY A 271 -5.19 15.93 -5.45
C GLY A 271 -5.83 14.92 -4.51
N ILE A 272 -5.51 14.98 -3.23
CA ILE A 272 -6.15 14.16 -2.18
C ILE A 272 -7.66 14.43 -2.14
N LYS A 273 -8.08 15.70 -2.13
CA LYS A 273 -9.50 16.09 -2.15
C LYS A 273 -10.20 15.61 -3.41
N ALA A 274 -9.59 15.81 -4.58
CA ALA A 274 -10.14 15.38 -5.85
C ALA A 274 -10.37 13.86 -5.88
N THR A 275 -9.41 13.06 -5.41
CA THR A 275 -9.53 11.61 -5.33
C THR A 275 -10.62 11.18 -4.36
N ARG A 276 -10.65 11.78 -3.16
CA ARG A 276 -11.70 11.55 -2.16
C ARG A 276 -13.10 11.82 -2.73
N ASP A 277 -13.27 12.96 -3.37
CA ASP A 277 -14.56 13.39 -3.91
C ASP A 277 -15.01 12.48 -5.07
N LEU A 278 -14.07 11.98 -5.85
CA LEU A 278 -14.31 11.00 -6.91
C LEU A 278 -14.77 9.64 -6.34
N LEU A 279 -14.14 9.19 -5.25
CA LEU A 279 -14.57 7.99 -4.53
C LEU A 279 -15.97 8.15 -3.96
N ILE A 280 -16.30 9.29 -3.37
CA ILE A 280 -17.64 9.57 -2.84
C ILE A 280 -18.68 9.63 -3.97
N LYS A 281 -18.33 10.21 -5.11
CA LYS A 281 -19.22 10.36 -6.27
C LYS A 281 -19.69 9.01 -6.83
N TYR A 282 -18.84 7.98 -6.83
CA TYR A 282 -19.13 6.69 -7.46
C TYR A 282 -19.27 5.51 -6.47
N GLY A 283 -19.07 5.75 -5.18
CA GLY A 283 -19.11 4.76 -4.09
C GLY A 283 -20.49 4.46 -3.44
#